data_d219609b3c51adc0aee4d9d44c93d4f7
#
_entry.id   d219609b3c51adc0aee4d9d44c93d4f7
#
_cell.length_a   1.000
_cell.length_b   1.000
_cell.length_c   1.000
_cell.angle_alpha   90.00
_cell.angle_beta   90.00
_cell.angle_gamma   90.00
#
_symmetry.space_group_name_H-M   'P 1'
#
loop_
_entity.id
_entity.type
_entity.pdbx_description
1 polymer ?
#
loop_
_entity_poly.entity_id
_entity_poly.type
_entity_poly.pdbx_seq_one_letter_code
_entity_poly.pdbx_strand_id
1 'polypeptide(L)'
;MYRRILVPLEHSPTDSCILAHVRPLARHCGASIVLIHVADGWAARNLAALNLRESEEMRQDREYIERVAGELVSEGLHAEAILANGDPAREITAAAEREHCDLIAMATHGHKFIGDVIHGSVANTVRHETSIPVLLVRAPGGGRRTTAS
;
A
#
# COMPACT_ATOMS: atom_id res chain seq x y z
N MET A 1 3.41 -1.45 21.15
CA MET A 1 4.62 -1.03 20.45
C MET A 1 4.30 -0.07 19.31
N TYR A 2 3.83 -0.54 18.16
CA TYR A 2 3.37 0.37 17.13
C TYR A 2 1.95 0.84 17.42
N ARG A 3 1.66 2.10 17.13
CA ARG A 3 0.34 2.67 17.37
C ARG A 3 -0.44 2.94 16.10
N ARG A 4 0.28 3.23 15.02
CA ARG A 4 -0.37 3.60 13.77
C ARG A 4 0.49 3.17 12.59
N ILE A 5 -0.04 2.28 11.77
CA ILE A 5 0.70 1.63 10.69
C ILE A 5 0.15 2.12 9.35
N LEU A 6 1.04 2.69 8.52
CA LEU A 6 0.69 3.03 7.15
C LEU A 6 0.92 1.83 6.24
N VAL A 7 -0.07 1.49 5.45
CA VAL A 7 -0.02 0.33 4.54
C VAL A 7 -0.35 0.77 3.13
N PRO A 8 0.67 0.99 2.30
CA PRO A 8 0.42 1.24 0.87
C PRO A 8 -0.13 0.00 0.18
N LEU A 9 -1.20 0.18 -0.58
CA LEU A 9 -1.81 -0.85 -1.39
C LEU A 9 -1.72 -0.48 -2.87
N GLU A 10 -1.51 -1.45 -3.73
CA GLU A 10 -1.33 -1.25 -5.16
C GLU A 10 -2.61 -1.48 -5.96
N HIS A 11 -3.66 -2.00 -5.34
CA HIS A 11 -4.86 -2.50 -6.01
C HIS A 11 -4.48 -3.69 -6.90
N SER A 12 -3.74 -4.63 -6.32
CA SER A 12 -3.21 -5.80 -7.01
C SER A 12 -3.23 -7.01 -6.06
N PRO A 13 -2.99 -8.22 -6.59
CA PRO A 13 -2.97 -9.43 -5.75
C PRO A 13 -1.93 -9.40 -4.62
N THR A 14 -0.89 -8.57 -4.71
CA THR A 14 0.10 -8.46 -3.65
C THR A 14 -0.47 -7.86 -2.37
N ASP A 15 -1.58 -7.13 -2.46
CA ASP A 15 -2.23 -6.51 -1.32
C ASP A 15 -2.68 -7.55 -0.28
N SER A 16 -3.12 -8.73 -0.72
CA SER A 16 -3.53 -9.77 0.21
C SER A 16 -2.35 -10.26 1.06
N CYS A 17 -1.16 -10.26 0.52
CA CYS A 17 0.04 -10.68 1.22
C CYS A 17 0.39 -9.72 2.36
N ILE A 18 0.43 -8.43 2.08
CA ILE A 18 0.75 -7.44 3.12
C ILE A 18 -0.36 -7.37 4.17
N LEU A 19 -1.61 -7.44 3.76
CA LEU A 19 -2.72 -7.42 4.69
C LEU A 19 -2.74 -8.64 5.62
N ALA A 20 -2.40 -9.82 5.10
CA ALA A 20 -2.30 -11.03 5.91
C ALA A 20 -1.23 -10.89 7.01
N HIS A 21 -0.18 -10.12 6.74
CA HIS A 21 0.87 -9.86 7.71
C HIS A 21 0.49 -8.76 8.70
N VAL A 22 -0.12 -7.71 8.21
CA VAL A 22 -0.44 -6.51 9.02
C VAL A 22 -1.59 -6.77 9.99
N ARG A 23 -2.59 -7.59 9.61
CA ARG A 23 -3.71 -7.88 10.49
C ARG A 23 -3.28 -8.39 11.88
N PRO A 24 -2.51 -9.49 11.96
CA PRO A 24 -2.09 -9.96 13.28
C PRO A 24 -1.14 -9.00 13.98
N LEU A 25 -0.30 -8.30 13.24
CA LEU A 25 0.60 -7.30 13.81
C LEU A 25 -0.18 -6.17 14.48
N ALA A 26 -1.17 -5.62 13.78
CA ALA A 26 -2.00 -4.55 14.31
C ALA A 26 -2.77 -5.00 15.55
N ARG A 27 -3.31 -6.22 15.53
CA ARG A 27 -4.00 -6.76 16.70
C ARG A 27 -3.06 -6.89 17.89
N HIS A 28 -1.87 -7.41 17.66
CA HIS A 28 -0.89 -7.62 18.70
C HIS A 28 -0.45 -6.31 19.34
N CYS A 29 -0.26 -5.27 18.54
CA CYS A 29 0.19 -3.96 19.00
C CYS A 29 -0.95 -3.06 19.48
N GLY A 30 -2.19 -3.40 19.18
CA GLY A 30 -3.32 -2.48 19.37
C GLY A 30 -3.24 -1.27 18.45
N ALA A 31 -2.67 -1.45 17.26
CA ALA A 31 -2.42 -0.36 16.32
C ALA A 31 -3.60 -0.10 15.40
N SER A 32 -3.78 1.15 15.01
CA SER A 32 -4.67 1.51 13.91
C SER A 32 -3.94 1.38 12.57
N ILE A 33 -4.70 1.16 11.51
CA ILE A 33 -4.17 0.97 10.16
C ILE A 33 -4.62 2.15 9.30
N VAL A 34 -3.68 2.73 8.56
CA VAL A 34 -3.98 3.73 7.52
C VAL A 34 -3.62 3.11 6.19
N LEU A 35 -4.62 2.83 5.37
CA LEU A 35 -4.40 2.33 4.02
C LEU A 35 -4.21 3.50 3.08
N ILE A 36 -3.24 3.41 2.18
CA ILE A 36 -3.04 4.43 1.16
C ILE A 36 -2.85 3.78 -0.21
N HIS A 37 -3.55 4.31 -1.20
CA HIS A 37 -3.31 4.00 -2.60
C HIS A 37 -2.92 5.28 -3.31
N VAL A 38 -1.82 5.25 -4.05
CA VAL A 38 -1.34 6.41 -4.79
C VAL A 38 -1.62 6.18 -6.26
N ALA A 39 -2.51 6.99 -6.82
CA ALA A 39 -2.79 6.95 -8.25
C ALA A 39 -1.59 7.53 -9.02
N ASP A 40 -1.34 6.94 -10.19
CA ASP A 40 -0.17 7.30 -10.99
C ASP A 40 -0.20 8.78 -11.39
N GLY A 41 0.91 9.49 -11.10
CA GLY A 41 1.07 10.89 -11.46
C GLY A 41 1.03 11.15 -12.96
N TRP A 42 1.31 10.15 -13.80
CA TRP A 42 1.17 10.29 -15.25
C TRP A 42 -0.26 10.61 -15.64
N ALA A 43 -1.21 9.92 -15.06
CA ALA A 43 -2.63 10.16 -15.31
C ALA A 43 -3.03 11.58 -14.93
N ALA A 44 -2.54 12.08 -13.81
CA ALA A 44 -2.83 13.45 -13.38
C ALA A 44 -2.34 14.50 -14.36
N ARG A 45 -1.19 14.26 -15.00
CA ARG A 45 -0.63 15.20 -15.99
C ARG A 45 -1.38 15.20 -17.32
N ASN A 46 -2.13 14.15 -17.62
CA ASN A 46 -2.89 14.01 -18.85
C ASN A 46 -4.38 14.12 -18.65
N LEU A 47 -4.79 14.80 -17.60
CA LEU A 47 -6.17 14.89 -17.14
C LEU A 47 -7.14 15.37 -18.24
N ALA A 48 -6.72 16.34 -19.05
CA ALA A 48 -7.57 16.91 -20.09
C ALA A 48 -7.91 15.89 -21.19
N ALA A 49 -6.98 14.99 -21.51
CA ALA A 49 -7.16 14.00 -22.57
C ALA A 49 -7.86 12.73 -22.10
N LEU A 50 -7.84 12.46 -20.77
CA LEU A 50 -8.29 11.20 -20.20
C LEU A 50 -9.38 11.37 -19.15
N ASN A 51 -10.01 12.52 -19.11
CA ASN A 51 -10.87 12.96 -18.01
C ASN A 51 -11.88 11.91 -17.52
N LEU A 52 -12.62 11.30 -18.41
CA LEU A 52 -13.63 10.30 -18.04
C LEU A 52 -13.01 8.98 -17.57
N ARG A 53 -11.96 8.54 -18.23
CA ARG A 53 -11.26 7.30 -17.88
C ARG A 53 -10.62 7.39 -16.51
N GLU A 54 -10.00 8.50 -16.26
CA GLU A 54 -9.30 8.76 -15.01
C GLU A 54 -10.27 8.84 -13.84
N SER A 55 -11.39 9.51 -14.04
CA SER A 55 -12.44 9.57 -13.03
C SER A 55 -12.97 8.17 -12.66
N GLU A 56 -13.09 7.30 -13.66
CA GLU A 56 -13.53 5.93 -13.44
C GLU A 56 -12.50 5.11 -12.68
N GLU A 57 -11.22 5.18 -13.07
CA GLU A 57 -10.14 4.50 -12.38
C GLU A 57 -9.99 4.98 -10.94
N MET A 58 -10.03 6.28 -10.72
CA MET A 58 -9.93 6.84 -9.38
C MET A 58 -11.11 6.43 -8.51
N ARG A 59 -12.29 6.36 -9.10
CA ARG A 59 -13.49 5.91 -8.38
C ARG A 59 -13.34 4.44 -7.99
N GLN A 60 -12.85 3.61 -8.88
CA GLN A 60 -12.61 2.18 -8.60
C GLN A 60 -11.55 1.99 -7.52
N ASP A 61 -10.48 2.76 -7.58
CA ASP A 61 -9.44 2.72 -6.56
C ASP A 61 -9.96 3.16 -5.20
N ARG A 62 -10.78 4.19 -5.17
CA ARG A 62 -11.42 4.66 -3.94
C ARG A 62 -12.35 3.60 -3.37
N GLU A 63 -13.20 3.04 -4.19
CA GLU A 63 -14.11 1.97 -3.76
C GLU A 63 -13.34 0.77 -3.21
N TYR A 64 -12.24 0.41 -3.87
CA TYR A 64 -11.41 -0.69 -3.43
C TYR A 64 -10.80 -0.43 -2.05
N ILE A 65 -10.14 0.71 -1.88
CA ILE A 65 -9.43 0.98 -0.62
C ILE A 65 -10.41 1.20 0.54
N GLU A 66 -11.55 1.81 0.28
CA GLU A 66 -12.60 1.98 1.29
C GLU A 66 -13.23 0.64 1.67
N ARG A 67 -13.41 -0.25 0.70
CA ARG A 67 -13.91 -1.59 0.99
C ARG A 67 -12.93 -2.37 1.87
N VAL A 68 -11.66 -2.32 1.57
CA VAL A 68 -10.64 -3.00 2.39
C VAL A 68 -10.62 -2.43 3.80
N ALA A 69 -10.67 -1.11 3.94
CA ALA A 69 -10.77 -0.48 5.26
C ALA A 69 -12.00 -0.94 6.01
N GLY A 70 -13.15 -1.01 5.34
CA GLY A 70 -14.38 -1.51 5.92
C GLY A 70 -14.29 -2.97 6.38
N GLU A 71 -13.63 -3.81 5.61
CA GLU A 71 -13.39 -5.20 5.99
C GLU A 71 -12.55 -5.28 7.28
N LEU A 72 -11.49 -4.49 7.37
CA LEU A 72 -10.65 -4.45 8.56
C LEU A 72 -11.43 -3.98 9.78
N VAL A 73 -12.27 -2.96 9.61
CA VAL A 73 -13.13 -2.46 10.68
C VAL A 73 -14.10 -3.56 11.13
N SER A 74 -14.69 -4.30 10.19
CA SER A 74 -15.60 -5.39 10.52
C SER A 74 -14.91 -6.53 11.28
N GLU A 75 -13.59 -6.64 11.15
CA GLU A 75 -12.77 -7.61 11.88
C GLU A 75 -12.35 -7.10 13.27
N GLY A 76 -12.78 -5.92 13.67
CA GLY A 76 -12.46 -5.32 14.97
C GLY A 76 -11.21 -4.46 15.00
N LEU A 77 -10.65 -4.14 13.83
CA LEU A 77 -9.49 -3.25 13.72
C LEU A 77 -9.94 -1.81 13.48
N HIS A 78 -9.09 -0.86 13.82
CA HIS A 78 -9.29 0.53 13.40
C HIS A 78 -8.58 0.74 12.08
N ALA A 79 -9.30 1.17 11.06
CA ALA A 79 -8.72 1.36 9.72
C ALA A 79 -9.34 2.56 9.02
N GLU A 80 -8.50 3.29 8.31
CA GLU A 80 -8.87 4.43 7.49
C GLU A 80 -8.28 4.25 6.10
N ALA A 81 -8.86 4.91 5.10
CA ALA A 81 -8.40 4.85 3.72
C ALA A 81 -8.05 6.23 3.19
N ILE A 82 -6.94 6.33 2.49
CA ILE A 82 -6.48 7.55 1.82
C ILE A 82 -6.24 7.24 0.36
N LEU A 83 -6.81 8.06 -0.52
CA LEU A 83 -6.49 8.04 -1.93
C LEU A 83 -5.64 9.28 -2.25
N ALA A 84 -4.44 9.06 -2.75
CA ALA A 84 -3.51 10.13 -3.08
C ALA A 84 -3.15 10.09 -4.56
N ASN A 85 -2.63 11.21 -5.08
CA ASN A 85 -2.16 11.32 -6.45
C ASN A 85 -0.74 11.87 -6.44
N GLY A 86 0.11 11.37 -7.30
CA GLY A 86 1.45 11.90 -7.47
C GLY A 86 2.51 10.83 -7.51
N ASP A 87 3.70 11.19 -7.08
CA ASP A 87 4.81 10.25 -6.98
C ASP A 87 4.59 9.31 -5.80
N PRO A 88 4.55 7.99 -6.04
CA PRO A 88 4.21 7.06 -4.97
C PRO A 88 5.09 7.17 -3.72
N ALA A 89 6.40 7.18 -3.88
CA ALA A 89 7.29 7.23 -2.72
C ALA A 89 7.10 8.52 -1.91
N ARG A 90 6.97 9.65 -2.60
CA ARG A 90 6.76 10.95 -1.96
C ARG A 90 5.43 11.02 -1.23
N GLU A 91 4.37 10.53 -1.86
CA GLU A 91 3.04 10.55 -1.24
C GLU A 91 2.95 9.61 -0.04
N ILE A 92 3.63 8.47 -0.11
CA ILE A 92 3.67 7.52 1.01
C ILE A 92 4.40 8.15 2.20
N THR A 93 5.57 8.73 1.99
CA THR A 93 6.33 9.34 3.09
C THR A 93 5.60 10.55 3.67
N ALA A 94 5.00 11.38 2.83
CA ALA A 94 4.23 12.54 3.28
C ALA A 94 3.01 12.10 4.10
N ALA A 95 2.30 11.07 3.66
CA ALA A 95 1.16 10.55 4.41
C ALA A 95 1.58 9.97 5.76
N ALA A 96 2.68 9.24 5.79
CA ALA A 96 3.17 8.66 7.04
C ALA A 96 3.45 9.75 8.08
N GLU A 97 4.05 10.85 7.67
CA GLU A 97 4.34 11.97 8.55
C GLU A 97 3.07 12.72 8.95
N ARG A 98 2.23 13.05 7.98
CA ARG A 98 0.98 13.78 8.21
C ARG A 98 0.04 13.02 9.14
N GLU A 99 -0.04 11.71 8.98
CA GLU A 99 -0.92 10.85 9.77
C GLU A 99 -0.27 10.35 11.06
N HIS A 100 0.94 10.78 11.35
CA HIS A 100 1.68 10.38 12.55
C HIS A 100 1.85 8.86 12.68
N CYS A 101 2.12 8.20 11.57
CA CYS A 101 2.38 6.77 11.57
C CYS A 101 3.77 6.48 12.13
N ASP A 102 3.89 5.40 12.89
CA ASP A 102 5.17 4.99 13.46
C ASP A 102 5.72 3.69 12.84
N LEU A 103 5.04 3.19 11.82
CA LEU A 103 5.50 2.09 10.99
C LEU A 103 4.90 2.23 9.59
N ILE A 104 5.72 1.97 8.57
CA ILE A 104 5.24 1.81 7.20
C ILE A 104 5.43 0.33 6.84
N ALA A 105 4.37 -0.35 6.45
CA ALA A 105 4.42 -1.77 6.06
C ALA A 105 4.07 -1.90 4.58
N MET A 106 5.01 -2.39 3.80
CA MET A 106 4.88 -2.48 2.34
C MET A 106 5.13 -3.89 1.85
N ALA A 107 4.43 -4.28 0.80
CA ALA A 107 4.76 -5.49 0.07
C ALA A 107 5.86 -5.19 -0.95
N THR A 108 6.76 -6.13 -1.14
CA THR A 108 7.72 -6.10 -2.24
C THR A 108 7.42 -7.27 -3.18
N HIS A 109 7.68 -7.06 -4.45
CA HIS A 109 7.47 -8.13 -5.43
C HIS A 109 8.62 -9.13 -5.39
N GLY A 110 8.28 -10.41 -5.60
CA GLY A 110 9.26 -11.47 -5.69
C GLY A 110 9.95 -11.52 -7.04
N HIS A 111 10.61 -12.63 -7.35
CA HIS A 111 11.44 -12.82 -8.56
C HIS A 111 10.75 -12.54 -9.89
N LYS A 112 9.44 -12.58 -9.92
CA LYS A 112 8.69 -12.38 -11.15
C LYS A 112 8.99 -11.04 -11.82
N PHE A 113 9.48 -10.08 -11.06
CA PHE A 113 9.74 -8.73 -11.54
C PHE A 113 11.21 -8.38 -11.54
N ILE A 114 12.09 -9.37 -11.70
CA ILE A 114 13.55 -9.17 -11.69
C ILE A 114 14.01 -8.13 -12.70
N GLY A 115 13.42 -8.12 -13.89
CA GLY A 115 13.73 -7.14 -14.90
C GLY A 115 13.06 -5.79 -14.68
N ASP A 116 12.20 -5.69 -13.71
CA ASP A 116 11.41 -4.50 -13.47
C ASP A 116 11.89 -3.81 -12.19
N VAL A 117 12.86 -2.95 -12.38
CA VAL A 117 13.48 -2.17 -11.31
C VAL A 117 12.45 -1.23 -10.65
N ILE A 118 11.35 -0.97 -11.33
CA ILE A 118 10.35 0.02 -10.90
C ILE A 118 9.71 -0.38 -9.57
N HIS A 119 9.39 -1.66 -9.38
CA HIS A 119 8.72 -2.13 -8.17
C HIS A 119 9.60 -2.11 -6.94
N GLY A 120 10.91 -2.38 -7.11
CA GLY A 120 11.86 -2.25 -6.03
C GLY A 120 12.18 -0.80 -5.70
N SER A 121 12.04 0.11 -6.65
CA SER A 121 12.44 1.51 -6.46
C SER A 121 11.54 2.27 -5.50
N VAL A 122 10.23 2.02 -5.47
CA VAL A 122 9.33 2.71 -4.54
C VAL A 122 9.70 2.34 -3.09
N ALA A 123 9.84 1.05 -2.79
CA ALA A 123 10.21 0.60 -1.46
C ALA A 123 11.60 1.12 -1.05
N ASN A 124 12.57 1.09 -1.96
CA ASN A 124 13.88 1.63 -1.71
C ASN A 124 13.86 3.13 -1.44
N THR A 125 13.12 3.89 -2.24
CA THR A 125 13.03 5.33 -2.08
C THR A 125 12.37 5.68 -0.74
N VAL A 126 11.27 5.02 -0.40
CA VAL A 126 10.59 5.21 0.89
C VAL A 126 11.57 4.95 2.03
N ARG A 127 12.27 3.82 1.97
CA ARG A 127 13.23 3.45 3.01
C ARG A 127 14.33 4.48 3.20
N HIS A 128 14.77 5.11 2.11
CA HIS A 128 15.84 6.13 2.18
C HIS A 128 15.34 7.50 2.61
N GLU A 129 14.10 7.83 2.32
CA GLU A 129 13.55 9.17 2.54
C GLU A 129 12.87 9.35 3.90
N THR A 130 12.57 8.28 4.60
CA THR A 130 11.88 8.36 5.88
C THR A 130 12.75 7.88 7.04
N SER A 131 12.56 8.48 8.20
CA SER A 131 13.12 7.97 9.45
C SER A 131 12.17 7.00 10.17
N ILE A 132 10.95 6.86 9.67
CA ILE A 132 9.97 5.92 10.22
C ILE A 132 10.40 4.49 9.85
N PRO A 133 10.35 3.53 10.79
CA PRO A 133 10.65 2.14 10.46
C PRO A 133 9.81 1.62 9.29
N VAL A 134 10.44 0.87 8.40
CA VAL A 134 9.78 0.30 7.23
C VAL A 134 9.87 -1.21 7.30
N LEU A 135 8.73 -1.86 7.31
CA LEU A 135 8.62 -3.31 7.24
C LEU A 135 8.34 -3.71 5.79
N LEU A 136 9.20 -4.52 5.21
CA LEU A 136 9.03 -5.02 3.85
C LEU A 136 8.64 -6.49 3.90
N VAL A 137 7.47 -6.81 3.36
CA VAL A 137 6.97 -8.17 3.27
C VAL A 137 7.06 -8.60 1.81
N ARG A 138 7.81 -9.65 1.55
CA ARG A 138 7.99 -10.14 0.20
C ARG A 138 6.77 -10.91 -0.24
N ALA A 139 6.12 -10.45 -1.29
CA ALA A 139 5.03 -11.18 -1.90
C ALA A 139 5.59 -12.36 -2.71
N PRO A 140 4.93 -13.54 -2.69
CA PRO A 140 5.40 -14.67 -3.48
C PRO A 140 5.43 -14.30 -4.96
N GLY A 141 6.49 -14.71 -5.66
CA GLY A 141 6.54 -14.60 -7.12
C GLY A 141 5.41 -15.44 -7.69
N GLY A 142 4.52 -14.82 -8.45
CA GLY A 142 3.39 -15.52 -9.01
C GLY A 142 3.84 -16.65 -9.94
N GLY A 143 3.41 -17.86 -9.69
CA GLY A 143 3.57 -18.95 -10.65
C GLY A 143 4.29 -20.18 -10.20
N ARG A 144 4.99 -20.18 -9.06
CA ARG A 144 5.44 -21.45 -8.50
C ARG A 144 4.69 -21.72 -7.22
N ARG A 145 3.70 -22.53 -7.33
CA ARG A 145 3.22 -23.29 -6.21
C ARG A 145 4.34 -24.26 -5.85
N THR A 146 5.08 -23.95 -4.83
CA THR A 146 5.68 -25.00 -4.09
C THR A 146 4.54 -25.78 -3.51
N THR A 147 4.30 -26.94 -4.06
CA THR A 147 3.55 -27.95 -3.37
C THR A 147 4.38 -28.27 -2.14
N ALA A 148 4.15 -27.54 -1.08
CA ALA A 148 4.58 -28.02 0.21
C ALA A 148 3.67 -29.17 0.54
N SER A 149 4.16 -30.33 0.32
CA SER A 149 3.55 -31.51 0.90
C SER A 149 3.67 -31.40 2.40
#